data_ed6d2d7815379ae6f0cbf81db9862516
#
_entry.id   ed6d2d7815379ae6f0cbf81db9862516
#
_cell.length_a   1.000
_cell.length_b   1.000
_cell.length_c   1.000
_cell.angle_alpha   90.00
_cell.angle_beta   90.00
_cell.angle_gamma   90.00
#
_symmetry.space_group_name_H-M   'P 1'
#
loop_
_entity.id
_entity.type
_entity.pdbx_description
1 polymer ?
#
loop_
_entity_poly.entity_id
_entity_poly.type
_entity_poly.pdbx_seq_one_letter_code
_entity_poly.pdbx_strand_id
1 'polypeptide(L)'
;GNRNHYLVFGLDKLVGTFRDIGDGEIGCELGVKEYVKQVRELGGTGFIAHPFEKRNHFPEHPPYPWTYWNTDYFDGIEIWNHMSEWVEDLNDKNKFQRFLHPLKSIVQPCKEAVKKWDELNKKRKVVALGSIDAHAHKQSFLGFYKVEVFPYKVLFKSIRTNVILDEEIKKNDEQSFEHSKNLIIKSLKKGKSYITNSYWGDAKGFRFFAEYNKEIFELGDEVVYNNTGSKKIVFRCYAPKEVTLKFIKDGISIDECKGTGGVWDVDEAGNYRVECWLGDKAWIFSNHIRVLNNL
;
A
#
# COMPACT_ATOMS: atom_id res chain seq x y z
N GLY A 1 14.81 19.34 4.24
CA GLY A 1 14.94 18.34 5.28
C GLY A 1 14.39 17.02 4.84
N ASN A 2 15.06 15.98 5.24
CA ASN A 2 14.84 14.59 4.88
C ASN A 2 13.62 14.00 5.62
N ARG A 3 12.41 14.51 5.36
CA ARG A 3 11.16 14.03 5.96
C ARG A 3 10.02 14.27 4.99
N ASN A 4 8.90 13.55 5.19
CA ASN A 4 7.66 13.73 4.44
C ASN A 4 7.80 13.38 2.95
N HIS A 5 8.31 12.18 2.64
CA HIS A 5 8.34 11.67 1.27
C HIS A 5 6.92 11.42 0.76
N TYR A 6 6.71 11.74 -0.52
CA TYR A 6 5.38 11.71 -1.13
C TYR A 6 5.45 11.17 -2.56
N LEU A 7 4.70 10.11 -2.83
CA LEU A 7 4.58 9.51 -4.16
C LEU A 7 3.45 10.21 -4.92
N VAL A 8 3.73 10.63 -6.14
CA VAL A 8 2.77 11.37 -6.98
C VAL A 8 2.62 10.70 -8.34
N PHE A 9 1.37 10.54 -8.78
CA PHE A 9 1.02 9.98 -10.08
C PHE A 9 0.05 10.91 -10.82
N GLY A 10 0.12 10.88 -12.16
CA GLY A 10 -0.86 11.53 -13.04
C GLY A 10 -0.72 13.04 -13.15
N LEU A 11 0.48 13.58 -12.94
CA LEU A 11 0.78 14.98 -13.24
C LEU A 11 1.51 15.08 -14.59
N ASP A 12 1.15 16.09 -15.36
CA ASP A 12 1.82 16.41 -16.62
C ASP A 12 3.03 17.35 -16.43
N LYS A 13 3.20 17.91 -15.21
CA LYS A 13 4.30 18.80 -14.86
C LYS A 13 4.73 18.60 -13.41
N LEU A 14 5.97 18.95 -13.11
CA LEU A 14 6.49 18.98 -11.75
C LEU A 14 5.79 20.06 -10.91
N VAL A 15 5.63 19.77 -9.62
CA VAL A 15 5.09 20.70 -8.63
C VAL A 15 6.23 21.23 -7.79
N GLY A 16 6.36 22.56 -7.73
CA GLY A 16 7.41 23.25 -6.97
C GLY A 16 8.75 23.31 -7.69
N THR A 17 9.70 23.95 -7.05
CA THR A 17 11.11 24.04 -7.44
C THR A 17 11.90 22.96 -6.70
N PHE A 18 12.85 22.36 -7.40
CA PHE A 18 13.69 21.31 -6.87
C PHE A 18 15.14 21.75 -6.86
N ARG A 19 15.86 21.42 -5.81
CA ARG A 19 17.31 21.64 -5.71
C ARG A 19 18.01 20.37 -5.23
N ASP A 20 19.26 20.24 -5.59
CA ASP A 20 20.15 19.22 -5.01
C ASP A 20 20.36 19.55 -3.51
N ILE A 21 20.08 18.57 -2.67
CA ILE A 21 20.25 18.66 -1.21
C ILE A 21 21.47 17.87 -0.70
N GLY A 22 22.28 17.34 -1.60
CA GLY A 22 23.47 16.53 -1.34
C GLY A 22 23.24 15.04 -1.58
N ASP A 23 24.34 14.30 -1.70
CA ASP A 23 24.37 12.84 -1.92
C ASP A 23 23.56 12.35 -3.13
N GLY A 24 23.26 13.23 -4.11
CA GLY A 24 22.43 12.94 -5.27
C GLY A 24 20.94 12.97 -4.98
N GLU A 25 20.52 13.44 -3.83
CA GLU A 25 19.12 13.64 -3.48
C GLU A 25 18.60 15.01 -3.94
N ILE A 26 17.35 15.03 -4.39
CA ILE A 26 16.66 16.24 -4.85
C ILE A 26 15.55 16.59 -3.85
N GLY A 27 15.64 17.74 -3.25
CA GLY A 27 14.63 18.27 -2.33
C GLY A 27 13.69 19.26 -3.01
N CYS A 28 12.39 19.20 -2.65
CA CYS A 28 11.43 20.23 -3.04
C CYS A 28 11.52 21.42 -2.09
N GLU A 29 11.55 22.65 -2.64
CA GLU A 29 11.61 23.89 -1.85
C GLU A 29 10.27 24.27 -1.20
N LEU A 30 9.15 23.72 -1.71
CA LEU A 30 7.84 23.94 -1.10
C LEU A 30 7.74 23.23 0.24
N GLY A 31 7.11 23.89 1.21
CA GLY A 31 6.69 23.22 2.44
C GLY A 31 5.70 22.09 2.14
N VAL A 32 5.73 21.02 2.92
CA VAL A 32 4.92 19.81 2.69
C VAL A 32 3.42 20.11 2.53
N LYS A 33 2.88 21.06 3.29
CA LYS A 33 1.48 21.50 3.20
C LYS A 33 1.13 22.00 1.82
N GLU A 34 1.94 22.92 1.31
CA GLU A 34 1.72 23.55 0.01
C GLU A 34 1.94 22.55 -1.12
N TYR A 35 2.96 21.69 -0.99
CA TYR A 35 3.25 20.67 -1.98
C TYR A 35 2.08 19.69 -2.17
N VAL A 36 1.57 19.08 -1.10
CA VAL A 36 0.46 18.12 -1.21
C VAL A 36 -0.84 18.77 -1.70
N LYS A 37 -1.07 20.04 -1.32
CA LYS A 37 -2.20 20.82 -1.80
C LYS A 37 -2.12 21.07 -3.29
N GLN A 38 -0.99 21.57 -3.80
CA GLN A 38 -0.78 21.82 -5.23
C GLN A 38 -0.87 20.54 -6.08
N VAL A 39 -0.32 19.41 -5.59
CA VAL A 39 -0.50 18.10 -6.25
C VAL A 39 -1.98 17.80 -6.48
N ARG A 40 -2.80 17.95 -5.46
CA ARG A 40 -4.24 17.71 -5.54
C ARG A 40 -4.96 18.69 -6.47
N GLU A 41 -4.64 20.00 -6.38
CA GLU A 41 -5.25 21.04 -7.20
C GLU A 41 -4.94 20.88 -8.69
N LEU A 42 -3.78 20.31 -9.00
CA LEU A 42 -3.37 19.97 -10.38
C LEU A 42 -3.89 18.60 -10.85
N GLY A 43 -4.76 17.94 -10.07
CA GLY A 43 -5.36 16.66 -10.43
C GLY A 43 -4.49 15.43 -10.18
N GLY A 44 -3.32 15.60 -9.57
CA GLY A 44 -2.43 14.49 -9.20
C GLY A 44 -3.05 13.57 -8.16
N THR A 45 -2.57 12.34 -8.13
CA THR A 45 -2.89 11.35 -7.12
C THR A 45 -1.67 11.15 -6.23
N GLY A 46 -1.82 11.39 -4.93
CA GLY A 46 -0.69 11.46 -4.02
C GLY A 46 -0.79 10.51 -2.83
N PHE A 47 0.34 9.86 -2.49
CA PHE A 47 0.45 8.92 -1.40
C PHE A 47 1.62 9.25 -0.48
N ILE A 48 1.40 9.18 0.82
CA ILE A 48 2.45 9.33 1.82
C ILE A 48 3.31 8.07 1.79
N ALA A 49 4.62 8.22 1.52
CA ALA A 49 5.57 7.12 1.49
C ALA A 49 6.07 6.79 2.91
N HIS A 50 6.27 5.50 3.18
CA HIS A 50 6.85 4.92 4.42
C HIS A 50 6.67 5.78 5.71
N PRO A 51 5.41 6.14 6.07
CA PRO A 51 5.12 7.18 7.06
C PRO A 51 5.66 6.92 8.45
N PHE A 52 5.94 5.68 8.80
CA PHE A 52 6.44 5.25 10.10
C PHE A 52 7.81 4.58 10.02
N GLU A 53 8.61 4.97 9.04
CA GLU A 53 9.97 4.44 8.90
C GLU A 53 10.78 4.63 10.20
N LYS A 54 11.50 3.60 10.59
CA LYS A 54 12.40 3.55 11.74
C LYS A 54 13.75 2.97 11.31
N ARG A 55 14.82 3.42 11.95
CA ARG A 55 16.19 2.93 11.75
C ARG A 55 16.85 2.78 13.11
N ASN A 56 16.48 1.72 13.83
CA ASN A 56 16.79 1.56 15.25
C ASN A 56 18.29 1.47 15.58
N HIS A 57 19.12 1.08 14.60
CA HIS A 57 20.54 0.79 14.81
C HIS A 57 21.49 1.58 13.90
N PHE A 58 20.99 2.61 13.19
CA PHE A 58 21.76 3.43 12.25
C PHE A 58 21.56 4.93 12.52
N PRO A 59 22.15 5.47 13.61
CA PRO A 59 21.98 6.87 13.95
C PRO A 59 22.58 7.82 12.90
N GLU A 60 23.58 7.37 12.13
CA GLU A 60 24.18 8.12 11.01
C GLU A 60 23.26 8.25 9.79
N HIS A 61 22.24 7.41 9.68
CA HIS A 61 21.23 7.44 8.63
C HIS A 61 19.84 7.58 9.24
N PRO A 62 19.41 8.78 9.62
CA PRO A 62 18.13 8.98 10.30
C PRO A 62 16.95 8.57 9.41
N PRO A 63 15.82 8.11 10.00
CA PRO A 63 14.63 7.77 9.23
C PRO A 63 13.93 8.98 8.64
N TYR A 64 13.10 8.77 7.64
CA TYR A 64 12.32 9.78 6.92
C TYR A 64 10.81 9.69 7.20
N PRO A 65 10.33 9.75 8.45
CA PRO A 65 8.92 9.58 8.77
C PRO A 65 8.08 10.74 8.27
N TRP A 66 6.79 10.49 8.06
CA TRP A 66 5.81 11.53 7.81
C TRP A 66 5.43 12.24 9.10
N THR A 67 5.50 13.56 9.09
CA THR A 67 5.24 14.40 10.28
C THR A 67 4.02 15.31 10.14
N TYR A 68 3.55 15.53 8.89
CA TYR A 68 2.46 16.47 8.62
C TYR A 68 1.12 15.73 8.40
N TRP A 69 0.48 15.30 9.49
CA TRP A 69 -0.80 14.60 9.46
C TRP A 69 -2.03 15.51 9.41
N ASN A 70 -1.87 16.81 9.63
CA ASN A 70 -2.97 17.79 9.63
C ASN A 70 -3.30 18.25 8.20
N THR A 71 -3.64 17.29 7.33
CA THR A 71 -4.05 17.54 5.95
C THR A 71 -4.91 16.40 5.42
N ASP A 72 -5.88 16.71 4.56
CA ASP A 72 -6.72 15.74 3.85
C ASP A 72 -6.41 15.68 2.34
N TYR A 73 -5.32 16.34 1.90
CA TYR A 73 -4.99 16.44 0.48
C TYR A 73 -4.31 15.21 -0.13
N PHE A 74 -3.93 14.20 0.66
CA PHE A 74 -3.40 12.93 0.14
C PHE A 74 -4.52 11.92 -0.14
N ASP A 75 -4.33 11.06 -1.15
CA ASP A 75 -5.29 10.02 -1.54
C ASP A 75 -5.03 8.70 -0.79
N GLY A 76 -3.80 8.45 -0.37
CA GLY A 76 -3.45 7.22 0.33
C GLY A 76 -2.15 7.28 1.11
N ILE A 77 -1.82 6.15 1.73
CA ILE A 77 -0.56 5.97 2.46
C ILE A 77 0.06 4.61 2.13
N GLU A 78 1.35 4.55 2.19
CA GLU A 78 2.10 3.32 2.08
C GLU A 78 2.10 2.61 3.44
N ILE A 79 1.49 1.42 3.48
CA ILE A 79 1.41 0.63 4.73
C ILE A 79 2.49 -0.46 4.79
N TRP A 80 3.09 -0.80 3.64
CA TRP A 80 4.10 -1.84 3.54
C TRP A 80 5.21 -1.43 2.58
N ASN A 81 6.37 -1.10 3.12
CA ASN A 81 7.55 -0.69 2.36
C ASN A 81 8.70 -1.68 2.64
N HIS A 82 9.23 -2.29 1.57
CA HIS A 82 10.26 -3.32 1.71
C HIS A 82 11.53 -2.78 2.39
N MET A 83 12.07 -1.65 1.91
CA MET A 83 13.34 -1.12 2.42
C MET A 83 13.21 -0.65 3.86
N SER A 84 12.10 0.01 4.22
CA SER A 84 11.85 0.44 5.59
C SER A 84 11.78 -0.74 6.56
N GLU A 85 11.03 -1.81 6.21
CA GLU A 85 10.96 -3.04 7.02
C GLU A 85 12.30 -3.77 7.09
N TRP A 86 13.06 -3.75 5.98
CA TRP A 86 14.37 -4.40 5.93
C TRP A 86 15.38 -3.69 6.83
N VAL A 87 15.38 -2.36 6.88
CA VAL A 87 16.37 -1.57 7.63
C VAL A 87 16.00 -1.38 9.11
N GLU A 88 14.70 -1.46 9.49
CA GLU A 88 14.23 -1.15 10.84
C GLU A 88 15.02 -1.86 11.94
N ASP A 89 15.23 -3.18 11.81
CA ASP A 89 15.95 -3.99 12.79
C ASP A 89 17.31 -4.48 12.28
N LEU A 90 17.82 -3.91 11.20
CA LEU A 90 19.16 -4.26 10.70
C LEU A 90 20.22 -3.89 11.75
N ASN A 91 21.08 -4.84 12.11
CA ASN A 91 22.14 -4.66 13.10
C ASN A 91 23.32 -5.61 12.83
N ASP A 92 24.40 -5.46 13.57
CA ASP A 92 25.62 -6.27 13.37
C ASP A 92 25.42 -7.78 13.51
N LYS A 93 24.44 -8.23 14.31
CA LYS A 93 24.18 -9.66 14.53
C LYS A 93 23.40 -10.30 13.37
N ASN A 94 22.54 -9.54 12.69
CA ASN A 94 21.67 -10.07 11.64
C ASN A 94 21.98 -9.56 10.22
N LYS A 95 22.88 -8.58 10.07
CA LYS A 95 23.19 -7.94 8.78
C LYS A 95 23.56 -8.96 7.70
N PHE A 96 24.45 -9.92 8.00
CA PHE A 96 24.87 -10.92 7.02
C PHE A 96 23.71 -11.77 6.50
N GLN A 97 22.84 -12.24 7.40
CA GLN A 97 21.66 -13.02 7.03
C GLN A 97 20.64 -12.20 6.24
N ARG A 98 20.39 -10.94 6.66
CA ARG A 98 19.48 -10.04 5.94
C ARG A 98 19.99 -9.67 4.56
N PHE A 99 21.30 -9.50 4.37
CA PHE A 99 21.91 -9.26 3.05
C PHE A 99 21.82 -10.49 2.12
N LEU A 100 22.06 -11.70 2.64
CA LEU A 100 21.94 -12.92 1.85
C LEU A 100 20.48 -13.25 1.49
N HIS A 101 19.55 -12.92 2.35
CA HIS A 101 18.11 -13.24 2.22
C HIS A 101 17.23 -12.01 2.39
N PRO A 102 17.38 -10.97 1.55
CA PRO A 102 16.70 -9.68 1.76
C PRO A 102 15.18 -9.78 1.76
N LEU A 103 14.61 -10.71 1.01
CA LEU A 103 13.16 -10.88 0.91
C LEU A 103 12.56 -11.65 2.09
N LYS A 104 13.35 -12.55 2.71
CA LYS A 104 12.87 -13.44 3.76
C LYS A 104 12.57 -12.72 5.08
N SER A 105 13.22 -11.58 5.32
CA SER A 105 13.03 -10.79 6.54
C SER A 105 11.75 -9.97 6.55
N ILE A 106 11.10 -9.83 5.40
CA ILE A 106 9.86 -9.05 5.25
C ILE A 106 8.66 -9.96 5.51
N VAL A 107 8.16 -9.95 6.74
CA VAL A 107 7.13 -10.89 7.20
C VAL A 107 5.75 -10.30 7.38
N GLN A 108 5.64 -8.99 7.64
CA GLN A 108 4.38 -8.28 7.83
C GLN A 108 4.56 -6.78 7.56
N PRO A 109 3.48 -6.03 7.28
CA PRO A 109 3.56 -4.57 7.15
C PRO A 109 3.80 -3.89 8.51
N CYS A 110 4.25 -2.64 8.46
CA CYS A 110 4.38 -1.78 9.65
C CYS A 110 3.03 -1.66 10.38
N LYS A 111 2.97 -2.12 11.62
CA LYS A 111 1.73 -2.15 12.42
C LYS A 111 1.16 -0.75 12.64
N GLU A 112 2.03 0.23 12.90
CA GLU A 112 1.64 1.62 13.08
C GLU A 112 1.04 2.22 11.81
N ALA A 113 1.58 1.86 10.65
CA ALA A 113 1.05 2.31 9.35
C ALA A 113 -0.33 1.70 9.07
N VAL A 114 -0.51 0.40 9.33
CA VAL A 114 -1.82 -0.28 9.19
C VAL A 114 -2.84 0.33 10.14
N LYS A 115 -2.49 0.52 11.42
CA LYS A 115 -3.37 1.15 12.40
C LYS A 115 -3.76 2.57 11.98
N LYS A 116 -2.80 3.37 11.53
CA LYS A 116 -3.06 4.74 11.08
C LYS A 116 -3.97 4.77 9.85
N TRP A 117 -3.76 3.85 8.93
CA TRP A 117 -4.61 3.70 7.75
C TRP A 117 -6.06 3.38 8.12
N ASP A 118 -6.29 2.42 9.02
CA ASP A 118 -7.63 2.10 9.52
C ASP A 118 -8.28 3.30 10.25
N GLU A 119 -7.53 4.04 11.07
CA GLU A 119 -8.01 5.27 11.75
C GLU A 119 -8.42 6.37 10.74
N LEU A 120 -7.64 6.55 9.66
CA LEU A 120 -7.96 7.54 8.62
C LEU A 120 -9.22 7.14 7.85
N ASN A 121 -9.41 5.86 7.58
CA ASN A 121 -10.58 5.36 6.86
C ASN A 121 -11.89 5.54 7.65
N LYS A 122 -11.86 5.63 8.98
CA LYS A 122 -13.02 6.01 9.77
C LYS A 122 -13.55 7.42 9.46
N LYS A 123 -12.69 8.32 8.99
CA LYS A 123 -13.02 9.71 8.68
C LYS A 123 -13.31 9.94 7.19
N ARG A 124 -12.48 9.40 6.34
CA ARG A 124 -12.57 9.50 4.88
C ARG A 124 -11.88 8.32 4.22
N LYS A 125 -12.15 8.10 2.98
CA LYS A 125 -11.45 7.09 2.18
C LYS A 125 -9.97 7.43 2.05
N VAL A 126 -9.11 6.48 2.39
CA VAL A 126 -7.66 6.54 2.25
C VAL A 126 -7.18 5.19 1.71
N VAL A 127 -6.48 5.20 0.59
CA VAL A 127 -6.01 3.99 -0.08
C VAL A 127 -4.70 3.50 0.53
N ALA A 128 -4.55 2.19 0.68
CA ALA A 128 -3.27 1.59 1.05
C ALA A 128 -2.44 1.22 -0.18
N LEU A 129 -1.14 1.50 -0.10
CA LEU A 129 -0.12 1.03 -1.02
C LEU A 129 0.90 0.13 -0.32
N GLY A 130 1.53 -0.73 -1.12
CA GLY A 130 2.77 -1.40 -0.77
C GLY A 130 3.80 -1.23 -1.87
N SER A 131 5.04 -0.94 -1.52
CA SER A 131 6.14 -0.75 -2.46
C SER A 131 7.47 -1.29 -1.96
N ILE A 132 8.49 -1.14 -2.77
CA ILE A 132 9.82 -1.71 -2.51
C ILE A 132 10.86 -0.67 -2.13
N ASP A 133 10.67 0.61 -2.49
CA ASP A 133 11.60 1.71 -2.23
C ASP A 133 13.04 1.39 -2.68
N ALA A 134 13.16 0.92 -3.93
CA ALA A 134 14.41 0.39 -4.45
C ALA A 134 15.35 1.50 -4.92
N HIS A 135 16.54 1.54 -4.37
CA HIS A 135 17.58 2.51 -4.73
C HIS A 135 18.76 1.89 -5.51
N ALA A 136 18.98 0.57 -5.38
CA ALA A 136 20.10 -0.16 -6.00
C ALA A 136 21.48 0.47 -5.70
N HIS A 137 21.67 0.98 -4.48
CA HIS A 137 22.91 1.61 -4.06
C HIS A 137 24.09 0.64 -4.13
N LYS A 138 25.20 1.09 -4.72
CA LYS A 138 26.46 0.34 -4.75
C LYS A 138 27.21 0.56 -3.44
N GLN A 139 27.36 -0.51 -2.68
CA GLN A 139 28.13 -0.52 -1.44
C GLN A 139 29.43 -1.30 -1.62
N SER A 140 30.52 -0.80 -1.02
CA SER A 140 31.79 -1.53 -0.95
C SER A 140 31.69 -2.64 0.09
N PHE A 141 31.85 -3.89 -0.34
CA PHE A 141 31.95 -5.04 0.55
C PHE A 141 33.41 -5.50 0.62
N LEU A 142 33.94 -5.66 1.83
CA LEU A 142 35.36 -6.03 2.09
C LEU A 142 36.37 -5.08 1.43
N GLY A 143 36.01 -3.82 1.16
CA GLY A 143 36.93 -2.82 0.61
C GLY A 143 37.20 -2.89 -0.90
N PHE A 144 36.88 -4.00 -1.58
CA PHE A 144 37.18 -4.21 -2.99
C PHE A 144 36.03 -4.76 -3.85
N TYR A 145 35.01 -5.37 -3.26
CA TYR A 145 33.79 -5.76 -4.00
C TYR A 145 32.71 -4.70 -3.91
N LYS A 146 32.16 -4.29 -5.08
CA LYS A 146 30.96 -3.43 -5.12
C LYS A 146 29.72 -4.32 -5.26
N VAL A 147 28.82 -4.24 -4.29
CA VAL A 147 27.56 -4.97 -4.26
C VAL A 147 26.41 -3.98 -4.35
N GLU A 148 25.41 -4.26 -5.21
CA GLU A 148 24.17 -3.48 -5.22
C GLU A 148 23.26 -3.90 -4.07
N VAL A 149 22.78 -2.94 -3.30
CA VAL A 149 21.87 -3.13 -2.17
C VAL A 149 20.52 -2.48 -2.50
N PHE A 150 19.54 -3.19 -3.06
CA PHE A 150 19.57 -4.50 -3.75
C PHE A 150 19.22 -4.27 -5.22
N PRO A 151 19.58 -5.21 -6.15
CA PRO A 151 19.16 -5.09 -7.55
C PRO A 151 17.63 -5.04 -7.69
N TYR A 152 17.12 -4.17 -8.56
CA TYR A 152 15.68 -4.06 -8.83
C TYR A 152 15.01 -5.41 -9.10
N LYS A 153 15.64 -6.28 -9.90
CA LYS A 153 15.11 -7.62 -10.21
C LYS A 153 14.90 -8.52 -8.99
N VAL A 154 15.60 -8.25 -7.88
CA VAL A 154 15.43 -8.96 -6.60
C VAL A 154 14.24 -8.37 -5.87
N LEU A 155 14.23 -7.04 -5.68
CA LEU A 155 13.19 -6.36 -4.91
C LEU A 155 11.81 -6.46 -5.56
N PHE A 156 11.71 -6.46 -6.89
CA PHE A 156 10.43 -6.68 -7.61
C PHE A 156 9.76 -8.03 -7.33
N LYS A 157 10.44 -8.96 -6.65
CA LYS A 157 9.84 -10.22 -6.18
C LYS A 157 9.25 -10.14 -4.77
N SER A 158 9.25 -8.96 -4.17
CA SER A 158 8.79 -8.69 -2.81
C SER A 158 7.39 -8.04 -2.80
N ILE A 159 7.30 -6.88 -2.15
CA ILE A 159 6.02 -6.16 -1.98
C ILE A 159 5.54 -5.59 -3.31
N ARG A 160 4.25 -5.78 -3.58
CA ARG A 160 3.58 -5.26 -4.79
C ARG A 160 2.20 -4.74 -4.44
N THR A 161 1.82 -3.67 -5.11
CA THR A 161 0.43 -3.25 -5.23
C THR A 161 -0.15 -3.82 -6.52
N ASN A 162 -1.16 -4.67 -6.40
CA ASN A 162 -1.88 -5.25 -7.53
C ASN A 162 -3.13 -4.41 -7.79
N VAL A 163 -3.22 -3.82 -8.96
CA VAL A 163 -4.32 -2.94 -9.36
C VAL A 163 -5.33 -3.74 -10.18
N ILE A 164 -6.61 -3.65 -9.80
CA ILE A 164 -7.72 -4.27 -10.54
C ILE A 164 -8.24 -3.23 -11.53
N LEU A 165 -8.32 -3.61 -12.78
CA LEU A 165 -8.76 -2.75 -13.86
C LEU A 165 -10.12 -3.22 -14.38
N ASP A 166 -10.97 -2.26 -14.77
CA ASP A 166 -12.28 -2.53 -15.36
C ASP A 166 -12.18 -2.93 -16.83
N GLU A 167 -11.02 -2.66 -17.46
CA GLU A 167 -10.75 -2.92 -18.87
C GLU A 167 -9.36 -3.51 -19.07
N GLU A 168 -9.14 -4.19 -20.17
CA GLU A 168 -7.84 -4.72 -20.56
C GLU A 168 -6.88 -3.61 -21.01
N ILE A 169 -5.62 -3.70 -20.58
CA ILE A 169 -4.56 -2.77 -20.99
C ILE A 169 -4.24 -2.98 -22.48
N LYS A 170 -4.34 -1.90 -23.26
CA LYS A 170 -3.94 -1.84 -24.66
C LYS A 170 -2.62 -1.07 -24.79
N LYS A 171 -1.74 -1.50 -25.69
CA LYS A 171 -0.39 -0.92 -25.90
C LYS A 171 -0.07 -0.71 -27.38
N ASN A 172 -1.08 -0.48 -28.22
CA ASN A 172 -0.91 -0.51 -29.68
C ASN A 172 -0.44 0.84 -30.25
N ASP A 173 -0.73 1.94 -29.58
CA ASP A 173 -0.41 3.31 -29.98
C ASP A 173 -0.37 4.24 -28.76
N GLU A 174 0.01 5.50 -28.97
CA GLU A 174 0.14 6.50 -27.91
C GLU A 174 -1.21 6.78 -27.19
N GLN A 175 -2.31 6.82 -27.94
CA GLN A 175 -3.64 7.05 -27.36
C GLN A 175 -4.07 5.89 -26.47
N SER A 176 -3.81 4.64 -26.87
CA SER A 176 -4.05 3.43 -26.04
C SER A 176 -3.17 3.41 -24.80
N PHE A 177 -1.93 3.90 -24.89
CA PHE A 177 -1.01 4.02 -23.77
C PHE A 177 -1.54 5.03 -22.73
N GLU A 178 -1.91 6.23 -23.17
CA GLU A 178 -2.46 7.26 -22.27
C GLU A 178 -3.78 6.81 -21.62
N HIS A 179 -4.66 6.15 -22.38
CA HIS A 179 -5.87 5.56 -21.81
C HIS A 179 -5.53 4.52 -20.71
N SER A 180 -4.62 3.60 -21.00
CA SER A 180 -4.20 2.57 -20.04
C SER A 180 -3.53 3.17 -18.79
N LYS A 181 -2.68 4.19 -18.95
CA LYS A 181 -2.07 4.95 -17.87
C LYS A 181 -3.15 5.55 -16.96
N ASN A 182 -4.11 6.25 -17.55
CA ASN A 182 -5.20 6.90 -16.82
C ASN A 182 -6.11 5.88 -16.11
N LEU A 183 -6.37 4.72 -16.72
CA LEU A 183 -7.12 3.63 -16.13
C LEU A 183 -6.43 3.08 -14.86
N ILE A 184 -5.10 2.86 -14.92
CA ILE A 184 -4.32 2.41 -13.79
C ILE A 184 -4.36 3.44 -12.65
N ILE A 185 -4.10 4.72 -12.95
CA ILE A 185 -4.08 5.80 -11.95
C ILE A 185 -5.46 5.97 -11.30
N LYS A 186 -6.53 5.94 -12.11
CA LYS A 186 -7.93 6.03 -11.64
C LYS A 186 -8.28 4.86 -10.72
N SER A 187 -7.93 3.63 -11.10
CA SER A 187 -8.18 2.43 -10.29
C SER A 187 -7.40 2.48 -8.98
N LEU A 188 -6.13 2.91 -9.04
CA LEU A 188 -5.29 3.10 -7.86
C LEU A 188 -5.89 4.14 -6.90
N LYS A 189 -6.29 5.31 -7.41
CA LYS A 189 -6.95 6.39 -6.64
C LYS A 189 -8.26 5.93 -6.00
N LYS A 190 -9.00 5.07 -6.68
CA LYS A 190 -10.24 4.48 -6.15
C LYS A 190 -10.00 3.43 -5.05
N GLY A 191 -8.79 2.90 -4.93
CA GLY A 191 -8.48 1.78 -4.05
C GLY A 191 -8.89 0.42 -4.61
N LYS A 192 -9.09 0.31 -5.94
CA LYS A 192 -9.27 -0.97 -6.64
C LYS A 192 -7.93 -1.73 -6.69
N SER A 193 -7.39 -2.03 -5.51
CA SER A 193 -6.08 -2.65 -5.39
C SER A 193 -5.93 -3.42 -4.09
N TYR A 194 -4.96 -4.33 -4.08
CA TYR A 194 -4.53 -5.06 -2.90
C TYR A 194 -3.01 -5.20 -2.89
N ILE A 195 -2.44 -5.34 -1.70
CA ILE A 195 -0.99 -5.44 -1.49
C ILE A 195 -0.63 -6.90 -1.28
N THR A 196 0.50 -7.32 -1.86
CA THR A 196 1.01 -8.69 -1.69
C THR A 196 2.49 -8.70 -1.36
N ASN A 197 2.90 -9.65 -0.53
CA ASN A 197 4.29 -10.06 -0.51
C ASN A 197 4.48 -11.26 -1.46
N SER A 198 4.89 -10.97 -2.68
CA SER A 198 5.04 -11.96 -3.75
C SER A 198 6.15 -12.99 -3.50
N TYR A 199 7.02 -12.75 -2.53
CA TYR A 199 8.00 -13.73 -2.09
C TYR A 199 7.36 -14.99 -1.51
N TRP A 200 6.21 -14.83 -0.83
CA TRP A 200 5.46 -15.94 -0.24
C TRP A 200 4.53 -16.66 -1.23
N GLY A 201 4.36 -16.12 -2.43
CA GLY A 201 3.59 -16.74 -3.49
C GLY A 201 2.89 -15.77 -4.43
N ASP A 202 2.45 -16.29 -5.57
CA ASP A 202 1.62 -15.55 -6.52
C ASP A 202 0.19 -15.44 -5.98
N ALA A 203 -0.34 -14.23 -5.93
CA ALA A 203 -1.70 -13.92 -5.48
C ALA A 203 -2.70 -13.80 -6.65
N LYS A 204 -2.34 -14.25 -7.84
CA LYS A 204 -3.25 -14.26 -9.00
C LYS A 204 -4.50 -15.10 -8.66
N GLY A 205 -5.67 -14.51 -8.87
CA GLY A 205 -6.96 -15.12 -8.52
C GLY A 205 -7.49 -14.71 -7.14
N PHE A 206 -6.75 -13.91 -6.37
CA PHE A 206 -7.30 -13.28 -5.16
C PHE A 206 -8.48 -12.38 -5.52
N ARG A 207 -9.59 -12.52 -4.78
CA ARG A 207 -10.77 -11.67 -4.89
C ARG A 207 -11.35 -11.38 -3.51
N PHE A 208 -11.77 -10.13 -3.30
CA PHE A 208 -12.57 -9.71 -2.15
C PHE A 208 -13.62 -8.72 -2.64
N PHE A 209 -14.89 -9.01 -2.37
CA PHE A 209 -16.03 -8.21 -2.81
C PHE A 209 -17.21 -8.37 -1.86
N ALA A 210 -18.18 -7.47 -1.98
CA ALA A 210 -19.44 -7.52 -1.26
C ALA A 210 -20.62 -7.64 -2.24
N GLU A 211 -21.66 -8.35 -1.83
CA GLU A 211 -22.95 -8.48 -2.54
C GLU A 211 -24.04 -7.80 -1.71
N TYR A 212 -24.75 -6.86 -2.31
CA TYR A 212 -25.91 -6.22 -1.68
C TYR A 212 -26.94 -5.84 -2.73
N ASN A 213 -28.22 -6.18 -2.50
CA ASN A 213 -29.34 -5.87 -3.42
C ASN A 213 -29.12 -6.35 -4.88
N LYS A 214 -28.47 -7.49 -5.09
CA LYS A 214 -28.08 -8.07 -6.40
C LYS A 214 -26.97 -7.30 -7.13
N GLU A 215 -26.32 -6.36 -6.48
CA GLU A 215 -25.16 -5.63 -6.98
C GLU A 215 -23.88 -6.19 -6.33
N ILE A 216 -22.76 -6.08 -7.05
CA ILE A 216 -21.42 -6.47 -6.58
C ILE A 216 -20.61 -5.21 -6.38
N PHE A 217 -19.97 -5.11 -5.23
CA PHE A 217 -19.08 -4.03 -4.83
C PHE A 217 -17.66 -4.58 -4.65
N GLU A 218 -16.73 -4.04 -5.40
CA GLU A 218 -15.33 -4.48 -5.40
C GLU A 218 -14.48 -3.62 -4.45
N LEU A 219 -13.20 -3.96 -4.36
CA LEU A 219 -12.21 -3.18 -3.62
C LEU A 219 -12.29 -1.69 -3.96
N GLY A 220 -12.32 -0.86 -2.92
CA GLY A 220 -12.41 0.58 -3.06
C GLY A 220 -13.83 1.11 -3.30
N ASP A 221 -14.84 0.28 -3.47
CA ASP A 221 -16.22 0.73 -3.62
C ASP A 221 -16.85 1.10 -2.27
N GLU A 222 -17.98 1.82 -2.34
CA GLU A 222 -18.81 2.23 -1.22
C GLU A 222 -20.21 1.64 -1.37
N VAL A 223 -20.68 0.93 -0.35
CA VAL A 223 -22.03 0.34 -0.27
C VAL A 223 -22.89 1.25 0.58
N VAL A 224 -23.96 1.82 0.02
CA VAL A 224 -24.95 2.54 0.82
C VAL A 224 -25.93 1.53 1.41
N TYR A 225 -25.80 1.28 2.71
CA TYR A 225 -26.59 0.29 3.44
C TYR A 225 -27.85 0.92 4.03
N ASN A 226 -28.99 0.29 3.72
CA ASN A 226 -30.27 0.72 4.26
C ASN A 226 -30.69 -0.21 5.41
N ASN A 227 -30.58 0.27 6.63
CA ASN A 227 -30.84 -0.49 7.86
C ASN A 227 -32.34 -0.78 8.12
N THR A 228 -33.24 -0.40 7.22
CA THR A 228 -34.70 -0.60 7.39
C THR A 228 -35.19 -1.99 6.94
N GLY A 229 -34.30 -2.85 6.42
CA GLY A 229 -34.62 -4.16 5.87
C GLY A 229 -33.87 -5.31 6.53
N SER A 230 -34.40 -6.54 6.38
CA SER A 230 -33.75 -7.78 6.85
C SER A 230 -32.58 -8.25 5.97
N LYS A 231 -32.21 -7.49 4.93
CA LYS A 231 -31.15 -7.89 3.99
C LYS A 231 -29.79 -7.54 4.54
N LYS A 232 -28.90 -8.54 4.60
CA LYS A 232 -27.52 -8.39 4.96
C LYS A 232 -26.65 -8.12 3.73
N ILE A 233 -25.51 -7.48 3.95
CA ILE A 233 -24.43 -7.39 2.97
C ILE A 233 -23.59 -8.65 3.13
N VAL A 234 -23.35 -9.37 2.03
CA VAL A 234 -22.56 -10.61 2.04
C VAL A 234 -21.17 -10.31 1.49
N PHE A 235 -20.16 -10.36 2.35
CA PHE A 235 -18.76 -10.27 1.93
C PHE A 235 -18.23 -11.64 1.54
N ARG A 236 -17.44 -11.70 0.46
CA ARG A 236 -16.77 -12.91 0.00
C ARG A 236 -15.31 -12.66 -0.28
N CYS A 237 -14.49 -13.61 0.15
CA CYS A 237 -13.07 -13.63 -0.17
C CYS A 237 -12.69 -14.97 -0.81
N TYR A 238 -11.82 -14.92 -1.82
CA TYR A 238 -11.17 -16.08 -2.44
C TYR A 238 -9.66 -15.85 -2.47
N ALA A 239 -8.91 -16.79 -1.93
CA ALA A 239 -7.47 -16.84 -1.97
C ALA A 239 -7.00 -17.98 -2.88
N PRO A 240 -5.90 -17.82 -3.66
CA PRO A 240 -5.46 -18.84 -4.62
C PRO A 240 -4.86 -20.10 -3.95
N LYS A 241 -4.66 -20.09 -2.65
CA LYS A 241 -4.23 -21.23 -1.84
C LYS A 241 -4.74 -21.12 -0.42
N GLU A 242 -4.59 -22.19 0.36
CA GLU A 242 -5.00 -22.23 1.76
C GLU A 242 -4.21 -21.21 2.61
N VAL A 243 -4.95 -20.39 3.37
CA VAL A 243 -4.44 -19.32 4.24
C VAL A 243 -5.28 -19.22 5.51
N THR A 244 -4.79 -18.47 6.48
CA THR A 244 -5.63 -17.88 7.52
C THR A 244 -6.17 -16.56 6.98
N LEU A 245 -7.49 -16.48 6.83
CA LEU A 245 -8.22 -15.26 6.44
C LEU A 245 -8.66 -14.54 7.70
N LYS A 246 -8.32 -13.26 7.80
CA LYS A 246 -8.83 -12.36 8.86
C LYS A 246 -9.78 -11.35 8.24
N PHE A 247 -11.01 -11.31 8.72
CA PHE A 247 -11.99 -10.32 8.32
C PHE A 247 -11.96 -9.15 9.30
N ILE A 248 -11.63 -7.98 8.78
CA ILE A 248 -11.34 -6.79 9.57
C ILE A 248 -12.43 -5.75 9.36
N LYS A 249 -12.97 -5.20 10.46
CA LYS A 249 -13.85 -4.02 10.46
C LYS A 249 -13.20 -2.92 11.28
N ASP A 250 -13.03 -1.74 10.68
CA ASP A 250 -12.50 -0.52 11.33
C ASP A 250 -11.18 -0.76 12.10
N GLY A 251 -10.33 -1.66 11.58
CA GLY A 251 -9.03 -2.04 12.15
C GLY A 251 -9.10 -3.16 13.20
N ILE A 252 -10.27 -3.73 13.46
CA ILE A 252 -10.44 -4.83 14.42
C ILE A 252 -10.75 -6.12 13.64
N SER A 253 -10.03 -7.20 13.94
CA SER A 253 -10.36 -8.53 13.42
C SER A 253 -11.66 -9.02 14.08
N ILE A 254 -12.72 -9.13 13.29
CA ILE A 254 -14.03 -9.56 13.77
C ILE A 254 -14.32 -11.01 13.50
N ASP A 255 -13.59 -11.64 12.57
CA ASP A 255 -13.62 -13.08 12.32
C ASP A 255 -12.31 -13.57 11.72
N GLU A 256 -12.03 -14.86 11.91
CA GLU A 256 -10.85 -15.55 11.38
C GLU A 256 -11.23 -16.98 10.96
N CYS A 257 -10.85 -17.36 9.74
CA CYS A 257 -11.07 -18.74 9.25
C CYS A 257 -9.85 -19.23 8.45
N LYS A 258 -9.73 -20.57 8.30
CA LYS A 258 -8.69 -21.20 7.48
C LYS A 258 -9.32 -21.80 6.23
N GLY A 259 -8.64 -21.63 5.09
CA GLY A 259 -9.09 -22.19 3.82
C GLY A 259 -8.70 -21.31 2.63
N THR A 260 -9.32 -21.59 1.50
CA THR A 260 -9.17 -20.81 0.24
C THR A 260 -10.29 -19.79 0.05
N GLY A 261 -11.20 -19.63 1.01
CA GLY A 261 -12.28 -18.65 0.93
C GLY A 261 -12.96 -18.43 2.27
N GLY A 262 -13.66 -17.28 2.37
CA GLY A 262 -14.50 -16.90 3.50
C GLY A 262 -15.75 -16.17 3.03
N VAL A 263 -16.83 -16.29 3.82
CA VAL A 263 -18.11 -15.63 3.59
C VAL A 263 -18.59 -15.03 4.92
N TRP A 264 -18.96 -13.75 4.90
CA TRP A 264 -19.39 -13.02 6.10
C TRP A 264 -20.63 -12.19 5.82
N ASP A 265 -21.62 -12.34 6.66
CA ASP A 265 -22.86 -11.56 6.64
C ASP A 265 -22.71 -10.35 7.56
N VAL A 266 -22.98 -9.17 7.03
CA VAL A 266 -22.82 -7.88 7.73
C VAL A 266 -24.11 -7.07 7.62
N ASP A 267 -24.49 -6.40 8.71
CA ASP A 267 -25.69 -5.57 8.84
C ASP A 267 -25.41 -4.19 9.47
N GLU A 268 -24.15 -3.74 9.44
CA GLU A 268 -23.75 -2.47 10.02
C GLU A 268 -22.72 -1.73 9.16
N ALA A 269 -22.71 -0.39 9.29
CA ALA A 269 -21.73 0.46 8.64
C ALA A 269 -20.31 0.22 9.19
N GLY A 270 -19.30 0.44 8.36
CA GLY A 270 -17.89 0.29 8.72
C GLY A 270 -16.99 0.16 7.49
N ASN A 271 -15.71 0.09 7.73
CA ASN A 271 -14.70 -0.10 6.69
C ASN A 271 -14.18 -1.54 6.77
N TYR A 272 -14.51 -2.34 5.77
CA TYR A 272 -14.23 -3.77 5.75
C TYR A 272 -13.08 -4.11 4.82
N ARG A 273 -12.15 -4.93 5.28
CA ARG A 273 -11.02 -5.44 4.53
C ARG A 273 -10.65 -6.86 4.97
N VAL A 274 -9.82 -7.53 4.20
CA VAL A 274 -9.29 -8.87 4.56
C VAL A 274 -7.78 -8.88 4.54
N GLU A 275 -7.24 -9.74 5.39
CA GLU A 275 -5.83 -10.11 5.42
C GLU A 275 -5.70 -11.61 5.20
N CYS A 276 -4.77 -12.03 4.33
CA CYS A 276 -4.43 -13.44 4.15
C CYS A 276 -3.04 -13.71 4.73
N TRP A 277 -2.95 -14.71 5.60
CA TRP A 277 -1.73 -15.06 6.31
C TRP A 277 -1.31 -16.50 6.03
N LEU A 278 -0.01 -16.72 5.84
CA LEU A 278 0.64 -18.02 5.69
C LEU A 278 1.42 -18.32 6.98
N GLY A 279 0.74 -18.90 7.97
CA GLY A 279 1.25 -19.00 9.33
C GLY A 279 1.44 -17.62 9.95
N ASP A 280 2.68 -17.29 10.30
CA ASP A 280 3.08 -15.99 10.88
C ASP A 280 3.41 -14.92 9.81
N LYS A 281 3.29 -15.24 8.52
CA LYS A 281 3.69 -14.37 7.43
C LYS A 281 2.48 -13.73 6.76
N ALA A 282 2.42 -12.41 6.78
CA ALA A 282 1.45 -11.65 6.02
C ALA A 282 1.69 -11.86 4.51
N TRP A 283 0.63 -12.14 3.76
CA TRP A 283 0.73 -12.40 2.33
C TRP A 283 -0.07 -11.41 1.49
N ILE A 284 -1.36 -11.21 1.81
CA ILE A 284 -2.24 -10.30 1.07
C ILE A 284 -2.96 -9.38 2.04
N PHE A 285 -3.02 -8.07 1.71
CA PHE A 285 -3.82 -7.05 2.39
C PHE A 285 -4.70 -6.37 1.35
N SER A 286 -6.02 -6.49 1.49
CA SER A 286 -6.96 -5.80 0.61
C SER A 286 -7.12 -4.34 1.00
N ASN A 287 -7.44 -3.46 0.04
CA ASN A 287 -8.06 -2.19 0.36
C ASN A 287 -9.47 -2.40 0.90
N HIS A 288 -10.07 -1.35 1.49
CA HIS A 288 -11.39 -1.42 2.09
C HIS A 288 -12.52 -1.43 1.04
N ILE A 289 -13.61 -2.12 1.38
CA ILE A 289 -14.95 -1.84 0.89
C ILE A 289 -15.66 -1.12 2.04
N ARG A 290 -16.22 0.06 1.80
CA ARG A 290 -16.82 0.90 2.81
C ARG A 290 -18.33 0.73 2.81
N VAL A 291 -18.89 0.43 3.96
CA VAL A 291 -20.35 0.39 4.16
C VAL A 291 -20.77 1.68 4.86
N LEU A 292 -21.59 2.47 4.18
CA LEU A 292 -22.09 3.76 4.65
C LEU A 292 -23.55 3.61 5.03
N ASN A 293 -23.99 4.23 6.14
CA ASN A 293 -25.41 4.33 6.44
C ASN A 293 -26.10 5.24 5.41
N ASN A 294 -27.30 4.84 4.99
CA ASN A 294 -28.19 5.74 4.28
C ASN A 294 -28.64 6.84 5.28
N LEU A 295 -28.26 8.10 4.98
CA LEU A 295 -28.60 9.26 5.80
C LEU A 295 -30.09 9.63 5.66
#